data_c0378a8f16464a42394fa3c91f577162
#
_entry.id   c0378a8f16464a42394fa3c91f577162
#
_cell.length_a   1.000
_cell.length_b   1.000
_cell.length_c   1.000
_cell.angle_alpha   90.00
_cell.angle_beta   90.00
_cell.angle_gamma   90.00
#
_symmetry.space_group_name_H-M   'P 1'
#
loop_
_entity.id
_entity.type
_entity.pdbx_description
1 polymer ?
#
loop_
_entity_poly.entity_id
_entity_poly.type
_entity_poly.pdbx_seq_one_letter_code
_entity_poly.pdbx_strand_id
1 'polypeptide(L)'
;VKAVKNKVNIPVIASINCLRDGEWISFASELEKAGADALELNAFILPMDEFAESVEVENMYFDIVKHVKKVVKIPVIVKISHYFTNLPAFVSKLKAYGADAVTIFNRFYEPDIDIERIAVGAASVFSMPADLRTTLRWTGILSGKDKLLQLSSSTGVHNGEAVVKLLLAGATTVQ
;
A
#
# COMPACT_ATOMS: atom_id res chain seq x y z
N VAL A 1 10.94 8.14 -13.28
CA VAL A 1 11.36 9.06 -12.22
C VAL A 1 12.11 10.25 -12.79
N LYS A 2 13.31 10.06 -13.39
CA LYS A 2 14.15 11.17 -13.90
C LYS A 2 13.39 12.19 -14.75
N ALA A 3 12.60 11.73 -15.73
CA ALA A 3 11.85 12.63 -16.62
C ALA A 3 10.79 13.44 -15.87
N VAL A 4 10.18 12.88 -14.82
CA VAL A 4 9.21 13.58 -13.97
C VAL A 4 9.92 14.60 -13.09
N LYS A 5 11.00 14.20 -12.40
CA LYS A 5 11.79 15.11 -11.53
C LYS A 5 12.30 16.33 -12.27
N ASN A 6 12.61 16.21 -13.56
CA ASN A 6 13.04 17.33 -14.39
C ASN A 6 11.90 18.31 -14.74
N LYS A 7 10.64 17.96 -14.48
CA LYS A 7 9.45 18.75 -14.86
C LYS A 7 8.69 19.31 -13.66
N VAL A 8 8.89 18.76 -12.46
CA VAL A 8 8.12 19.13 -11.27
C VAL A 8 9.03 19.41 -10.08
N ASN A 9 8.61 20.35 -9.23
CA ASN A 9 9.31 20.72 -7.99
C ASN A 9 8.63 20.17 -6.73
N ILE A 10 7.84 19.09 -6.90
CA ILE A 10 7.17 18.40 -5.79
C ILE A 10 7.86 17.05 -5.55
N PRO A 11 7.70 16.45 -4.36
CA PRO A 11 8.18 15.10 -4.10
C PRO A 11 7.58 14.08 -5.07
N VAL A 12 8.40 13.14 -5.53
CA VAL A 12 8.00 12.05 -6.43
C VAL A 12 8.18 10.74 -5.68
N ILE A 13 7.05 10.10 -5.38
CA ILE A 13 7.01 8.78 -4.76
C ILE A 13 6.91 7.75 -5.88
N ALA A 14 7.89 6.85 -5.98
CA ALA A 14 7.84 5.77 -6.96
C ALA A 14 7.17 4.54 -6.34
N SER A 15 6.11 4.07 -6.98
CA SER A 15 5.40 2.84 -6.55
C SER A 15 5.85 1.66 -7.38
N ILE A 16 6.21 0.56 -6.73
CA ILE A 16 6.63 -0.68 -7.36
C ILE A 16 5.83 -1.87 -6.85
N ASN A 17 5.63 -2.82 -7.74
CA ASN A 17 5.08 -4.14 -7.43
C ASN A 17 6.03 -5.19 -8.00
N CYS A 18 6.47 -6.13 -7.19
CA CYS A 18 7.37 -7.21 -7.58
C CYS A 18 6.81 -8.56 -7.11
N LEU A 19 7.18 -9.61 -7.83
CA LEU A 19 6.77 -10.98 -7.50
C LEU A 19 7.85 -11.75 -6.74
N ARG A 20 9.11 -11.34 -6.86
CA ARG A 20 10.27 -12.05 -6.28
C ARG A 20 11.06 -11.14 -5.35
N ASP A 21 11.59 -11.69 -4.28
CA ASP A 21 12.33 -10.94 -3.27
C ASP A 21 13.52 -10.14 -3.83
N GLY A 22 14.30 -10.73 -4.73
CA GLY A 22 15.44 -10.05 -5.34
C GLY A 22 15.08 -8.84 -6.21
N GLU A 23 13.88 -8.83 -6.79
CA GLU A 23 13.38 -7.72 -7.63
C GLU A 23 13.11 -6.48 -6.78
N TRP A 24 12.55 -6.63 -5.57
CA TRP A 24 12.31 -5.53 -4.65
C TRP A 24 13.58 -4.73 -4.35
N ILE A 25 14.69 -5.42 -4.09
CA ILE A 25 15.97 -4.82 -3.76
C ILE A 25 16.56 -4.08 -4.98
N SER A 26 16.54 -4.73 -6.15
CA SER A 26 17.10 -4.16 -7.38
C SER A 26 16.35 -2.90 -7.81
N PHE A 27 15.02 -2.98 -7.94
CA PHE A 27 14.21 -1.83 -8.36
C PHE A 27 14.23 -0.69 -7.34
N ALA A 28 14.20 -0.99 -6.04
CA ALA A 28 14.29 0.03 -5.01
C ALA A 28 15.58 0.86 -5.14
N SER A 29 16.73 0.19 -5.30
CA SER A 29 18.02 0.87 -5.49
C SER A 29 18.07 1.70 -6.78
N GLU A 30 17.52 1.19 -7.88
CA GLU A 30 17.48 1.90 -9.16
C GLU A 30 16.58 3.13 -9.10
N LEU A 31 15.44 3.07 -8.43
CA LEU A 31 14.51 4.18 -8.29
C LEU A 31 15.09 5.29 -7.39
N GLU A 32 15.77 4.93 -6.30
CA GLU A 32 16.50 5.91 -5.49
C GLU A 32 17.58 6.61 -6.31
N LYS A 33 18.42 5.86 -7.05
CA LYS A 33 19.43 6.43 -7.96
C LYS A 33 18.82 7.28 -9.07
N ALA A 34 17.58 6.98 -9.47
CA ALA A 34 16.85 7.78 -10.45
C ALA A 34 16.26 9.08 -9.86
N GLY A 35 16.41 9.31 -8.54
CA GLY A 35 16.00 10.53 -7.84
C GLY A 35 14.57 10.48 -7.29
N ALA A 36 14.02 9.31 -6.99
CA ALA A 36 12.77 9.21 -6.23
C ALA A 36 12.97 9.79 -4.82
N ASP A 37 11.98 10.54 -4.32
CA ASP A 37 12.01 11.11 -2.98
C ASP A 37 11.52 10.13 -1.92
N ALA A 38 10.71 9.14 -2.32
CA ALA A 38 10.27 8.01 -1.50
C ALA A 38 9.90 6.81 -2.40
N LEU A 39 9.81 5.64 -1.79
CA LEU A 39 9.32 4.42 -2.44
C LEU A 39 8.01 3.97 -1.81
N GLU A 40 7.05 3.56 -2.64
CA GLU A 40 5.90 2.80 -2.22
C GLU A 40 6.06 1.34 -2.67
N LEU A 41 6.13 0.42 -1.71
CA LEU A 41 6.13 -1.02 -1.95
C LEU A 41 4.67 -1.48 -2.01
N ASN A 42 4.16 -1.68 -3.22
CA ASN A 42 2.83 -2.18 -3.45
C ASN A 42 2.83 -3.71 -3.29
N ALA A 43 2.93 -4.16 -2.04
CA ALA A 43 2.97 -5.58 -1.72
C ALA A 43 1.56 -6.17 -1.86
N PHE A 44 1.45 -7.09 -2.81
CA PHE A 44 0.20 -7.73 -3.19
C PHE A 44 0.34 -9.23 -2.98
N ILE A 45 0.11 -9.70 -1.74
CA ILE A 45 0.19 -11.11 -1.39
C ILE A 45 -1.22 -11.61 -1.12
N LEU A 46 -1.70 -12.51 -1.99
CA LEU A 46 -2.95 -13.22 -1.81
C LEU A 46 -2.61 -14.70 -1.55
N PRO A 47 -2.65 -15.16 -0.30
CA PRO A 47 -2.38 -16.56 0.01
C PRO A 47 -3.53 -17.42 -0.50
N MET A 48 -3.20 -18.43 -1.31
CA MET A 48 -4.15 -19.41 -1.83
C MET A 48 -3.84 -20.83 -1.34
N ASP A 49 -2.74 -20.99 -0.60
CA ASP A 49 -2.37 -22.27 0.00
C ASP A 49 -3.07 -22.41 1.35
N GLU A 50 -3.89 -23.43 1.48
CA GLU A 50 -4.65 -23.74 2.70
C GLU A 50 -3.76 -24.16 3.89
N PHE A 51 -2.52 -24.53 3.63
CA PHE A 51 -1.53 -24.92 4.65
C PHE A 51 -0.65 -23.74 5.11
N ALA A 52 -0.71 -22.59 4.43
CA ALA A 52 0.06 -21.42 4.81
C ALA A 52 -0.52 -20.77 6.07
N GLU A 53 0.30 -20.62 7.10
CA GLU A 53 -0.11 -19.94 8.32
C GLU A 53 -0.09 -18.41 8.15
N SER A 54 -1.03 -17.71 8.81
CA SER A 54 -1.14 -16.25 8.73
C SER A 54 0.17 -15.54 9.08
N VAL A 55 0.94 -16.08 10.05
CA VAL A 55 2.21 -15.52 10.47
C VAL A 55 3.27 -15.60 9.38
N GLU A 56 3.25 -16.64 8.56
CA GLU A 56 4.19 -16.80 7.45
C GLU A 56 3.93 -15.74 6.38
N VAL A 57 2.65 -15.53 6.05
CA VAL A 57 2.25 -14.48 5.10
C VAL A 57 2.61 -13.09 5.62
N GLU A 58 2.37 -12.80 6.90
CA GLU A 58 2.78 -11.52 7.51
C GLU A 58 4.30 -11.33 7.46
N ASN A 59 5.08 -12.38 7.73
CA ASN A 59 6.55 -12.32 7.71
C ASN A 59 7.09 -11.98 6.32
N MET A 60 6.44 -12.40 5.23
CA MET A 60 6.85 -12.00 3.88
C MET A 60 6.85 -10.46 3.72
N TYR A 61 5.85 -9.76 4.24
CA TYR A 61 5.82 -8.29 4.23
C TYR A 61 6.96 -7.68 5.04
N PHE A 62 7.23 -8.23 6.23
CA PHE A 62 8.29 -7.73 7.10
C PHE A 62 9.66 -7.93 6.48
N ASP A 63 9.90 -9.06 5.84
CA ASP A 63 11.16 -9.36 5.17
C ASP A 63 11.39 -8.46 3.95
N ILE A 64 10.36 -8.20 3.14
CA ILE A 64 10.43 -7.23 2.04
C ILE A 64 10.89 -5.86 2.57
N VAL A 65 10.22 -5.33 3.60
CA VAL A 65 10.57 -4.03 4.20
C VAL A 65 12.01 -4.03 4.70
N LYS A 66 12.37 -5.04 5.48
CA LYS A 66 13.73 -5.19 6.06
C LYS A 66 14.81 -5.25 5.00
N HIS A 67 14.57 -5.97 3.90
CA HIS A 67 15.53 -6.09 2.81
C HIS A 67 15.67 -4.79 2.01
N VAL A 68 14.56 -4.13 1.68
CA VAL A 68 14.57 -2.85 0.98
C VAL A 68 15.24 -1.76 1.82
N LYS A 69 14.93 -1.65 3.12
CA LYS A 69 15.56 -0.66 4.02
C LYS A 69 17.06 -0.83 4.19
N LYS A 70 17.63 -1.97 3.88
CA LYS A 70 19.10 -2.16 3.88
C LYS A 70 19.79 -1.50 2.69
N VAL A 71 19.07 -1.28 1.59
CA VAL A 71 19.67 -0.84 0.31
C VAL A 71 19.28 0.58 -0.08
N VAL A 72 18.24 1.16 0.53
CA VAL A 72 17.79 2.53 0.27
C VAL A 72 17.82 3.38 1.54
N LYS A 73 18.01 4.69 1.37
CA LYS A 73 18.00 5.70 2.44
C LYS A 73 16.72 6.54 2.44
N ILE A 74 16.04 6.60 1.29
CA ILE A 74 14.78 7.33 1.15
C ILE A 74 13.66 6.64 1.92
N PRO A 75 12.60 7.38 2.30
CA PRO A 75 11.44 6.81 2.99
C PRO A 75 10.80 5.65 2.21
N VAL A 76 10.38 4.62 2.95
CA VAL A 76 9.72 3.44 2.43
C VAL A 76 8.29 3.37 2.96
N ILE A 77 7.34 3.41 2.06
CA ILE A 77 5.91 3.30 2.29
C ILE A 77 5.48 1.89 1.92
N VAL A 78 4.66 1.24 2.72
CA VAL A 78 4.12 -0.08 2.38
C VAL A 78 2.62 0.03 2.09
N LYS A 79 2.22 -0.29 0.86
CA LYS A 79 0.81 -0.34 0.47
C LYS A 79 0.28 -1.74 0.70
N ILE A 80 -0.76 -1.84 1.52
CA ILE A 80 -1.30 -3.10 2.02
C ILE A 80 -2.78 -3.27 1.69
N SER A 81 -3.28 -4.49 1.80
CA SER A 81 -4.71 -4.79 1.78
C SER A 81 -5.34 -4.63 3.17
N HIS A 82 -6.65 -4.86 3.26
CA HIS A 82 -7.37 -4.87 4.53
C HIS A 82 -7.59 -6.30 5.10
N TYR A 83 -7.02 -7.32 4.46
CA TYR A 83 -7.25 -8.75 4.80
C TYR A 83 -6.35 -9.26 5.94
N PHE A 84 -6.16 -8.46 6.99
CA PHE A 84 -5.42 -8.88 8.17
C PHE A 84 -6.36 -9.00 9.36
N THR A 85 -6.27 -10.09 10.08
CA THR A 85 -7.11 -10.35 11.27
C THR A 85 -6.91 -9.28 12.35
N ASN A 86 -5.66 -8.81 12.54
CA ASN A 86 -5.34 -7.73 13.47
C ASN A 86 -4.48 -6.67 12.75
N LEU A 87 -5.14 -5.84 11.96
CA LEU A 87 -4.47 -4.80 11.17
C LEU A 87 -3.64 -3.81 12.02
N PRO A 88 -4.09 -3.32 13.20
CA PRO A 88 -3.25 -2.47 14.03
C PRO A 88 -1.95 -3.12 14.49
N ALA A 89 -1.98 -4.39 14.88
CA ALA A 89 -0.77 -5.12 15.27
C ALA A 89 0.17 -5.32 14.07
N PHE A 90 -0.37 -5.66 12.90
CA PHE A 90 0.40 -5.82 11.67
C PHE A 90 1.10 -4.50 11.27
N VAL A 91 0.37 -3.37 11.26
CA VAL A 91 0.93 -2.06 10.93
C VAL A 91 2.00 -1.63 11.95
N SER A 92 1.80 -1.90 13.24
CA SER A 92 2.80 -1.65 14.27
C SER A 92 4.09 -2.44 14.02
N LYS A 93 3.97 -3.71 13.61
CA LYS A 93 5.13 -4.53 13.22
C LYS A 93 5.80 -3.99 11.96
N LEU A 94 5.07 -3.60 10.90
CA LEU A 94 5.67 -2.99 9.71
C LEU A 94 6.55 -1.79 10.07
N LYS A 95 6.06 -0.91 10.95
CA LYS A 95 6.81 0.23 11.47
C LYS A 95 8.08 -0.21 12.21
N ALA A 96 7.98 -1.23 13.06
CA ALA A 96 9.12 -1.79 13.80
C ALA A 96 10.18 -2.41 12.86
N TYR A 97 9.77 -2.94 11.72
CA TYR A 97 10.67 -3.45 10.68
C TYR A 97 11.23 -2.38 9.75
N GLY A 98 10.83 -1.12 9.92
CA GLY A 98 11.43 0.04 9.25
C GLY A 98 10.57 0.70 8.17
N ALA A 99 9.28 0.37 8.07
CA ALA A 99 8.37 1.13 7.23
C ALA A 99 8.20 2.55 7.80
N ASP A 100 8.39 3.56 6.97
CA ASP A 100 8.25 4.97 7.35
C ASP A 100 6.78 5.42 7.29
N ALA A 101 6.00 4.80 6.40
CA ALA A 101 4.57 5.06 6.25
C ALA A 101 3.82 3.81 5.75
N VAL A 102 2.50 3.84 5.85
CA VAL A 102 1.64 2.78 5.31
C VAL A 102 0.55 3.40 4.44
N THR A 103 0.35 2.83 3.24
CA THR A 103 -0.79 3.17 2.39
C THR A 103 -1.92 2.17 2.59
N ILE A 104 -3.10 2.64 2.92
CA ILE A 104 -4.34 1.88 3.09
C ILE A 104 -5.43 2.40 2.15
N PHE A 105 -5.94 1.61 1.24
CA PHE A 105 -5.65 0.20 0.96
C PHE A 105 -5.30 0.00 -0.51
N ASN A 106 -4.62 -1.11 -0.79
CA ASN A 106 -4.57 -1.67 -2.11
C ASN A 106 -5.94 -2.25 -2.49
N ARG A 107 -6.28 -2.16 -3.77
CA ARG A 107 -7.45 -2.84 -4.29
C ARG A 107 -7.01 -4.10 -5.03
N PHE A 108 -7.52 -5.24 -4.57
CA PHE A 108 -7.29 -6.51 -5.24
C PHE A 108 -8.11 -6.62 -6.52
N TYR A 109 -7.64 -7.45 -7.43
CA TYR A 109 -8.42 -7.90 -8.56
C TYR A 109 -9.71 -8.53 -8.05
N GLU A 110 -10.83 -8.05 -8.55
CA GLU A 110 -12.15 -8.61 -8.27
C GLU A 110 -12.64 -9.32 -9.54
N PRO A 111 -12.83 -10.64 -9.50
CA PRO A 111 -13.41 -11.37 -10.62
C PRO A 111 -14.92 -11.10 -10.72
N ASP A 112 -15.44 -11.21 -11.93
CA ASP A 112 -16.87 -11.26 -12.22
C ASP A 112 -17.16 -12.46 -13.14
N ILE A 113 -18.40 -12.86 -13.20
CA ILE A 113 -18.85 -13.96 -14.05
C ILE A 113 -19.84 -13.44 -15.09
N ASP A 114 -19.43 -13.49 -16.36
CA ASP A 114 -20.32 -13.28 -17.48
C ASP A 114 -21.23 -14.53 -17.62
N ILE A 115 -22.49 -14.38 -17.20
CA ILE A 115 -23.45 -15.50 -17.17
C ILE A 115 -23.91 -15.92 -18.57
N GLU A 116 -23.82 -15.04 -19.57
CA GLU A 116 -24.20 -15.36 -20.94
C GLU A 116 -23.11 -16.15 -21.65
N ARG A 117 -21.83 -15.82 -21.36
CA ARG A 117 -20.67 -16.52 -21.94
C ARG A 117 -20.14 -17.64 -21.06
N ILE A 118 -20.64 -17.75 -19.82
CA ILE A 118 -20.16 -18.69 -18.79
C ILE A 118 -18.64 -18.59 -18.65
N ALA A 119 -18.15 -17.36 -18.52
CA ALA A 119 -16.71 -17.07 -18.47
C ALA A 119 -16.39 -16.12 -17.30
N VAL A 120 -15.22 -16.35 -16.70
CA VAL A 120 -14.67 -15.44 -15.70
C VAL A 120 -14.06 -14.21 -16.41
N GLY A 121 -14.47 -13.03 -15.97
CA GLY A 121 -13.95 -11.75 -16.43
C GLY A 121 -13.44 -10.90 -15.26
N ALA A 122 -12.93 -9.73 -15.57
CA ALA A 122 -12.60 -8.72 -14.58
C ALA A 122 -13.84 -7.89 -14.25
N ALA A 123 -14.10 -7.67 -12.97
CA ALA A 123 -15.03 -6.63 -12.52
C ALA A 123 -14.44 -5.23 -12.79
N SER A 124 -15.06 -4.17 -12.29
CA SER A 124 -14.54 -2.82 -12.45
C SER A 124 -13.13 -2.67 -11.90
N VAL A 125 -12.21 -2.15 -12.70
CA VAL A 125 -10.82 -1.87 -12.28
C VAL A 125 -10.78 -0.70 -11.29
N PHE A 126 -11.74 0.24 -11.39
CA PHE A 126 -11.79 1.42 -10.53
C PHE A 126 -12.60 1.17 -9.27
N SER A 127 -12.17 1.79 -8.16
CA SER A 127 -12.92 1.80 -6.91
C SER A 127 -14.27 2.53 -7.09
N MET A 128 -15.22 2.23 -6.20
CA MET A 128 -16.47 2.97 -6.08
C MET A 128 -16.45 3.90 -4.87
N PRO A 129 -17.25 4.97 -4.83
CA PRO A 129 -17.34 5.85 -3.66
C PRO A 129 -17.67 5.12 -2.34
N ALA A 130 -18.38 4.00 -2.43
CA ALA A 130 -18.72 3.17 -1.27
C ALA A 130 -17.49 2.54 -0.58
N ASP A 131 -16.41 2.31 -1.31
CA ASP A 131 -15.16 1.71 -0.80
C ASP A 131 -14.47 2.64 0.21
N LEU A 132 -14.75 3.95 0.14
CA LEU A 132 -14.27 4.94 1.11
C LEU A 132 -14.58 4.56 2.56
N ARG A 133 -15.69 3.89 2.83
CA ARG A 133 -16.12 3.55 4.20
C ARG A 133 -15.12 2.67 4.93
N THR A 134 -14.53 1.71 4.23
CA THR A 134 -13.49 0.83 4.79
C THR A 134 -12.21 1.62 5.07
N THR A 135 -11.76 2.40 4.08
CA THR A 135 -10.57 3.25 4.22
C THR A 135 -10.71 4.25 5.35
N LEU A 136 -11.84 4.96 5.43
CA LEU A 136 -12.12 5.97 6.46
C LEU A 136 -12.11 5.37 7.87
N ARG A 137 -12.76 4.21 8.05
CA ARG A 137 -12.78 3.48 9.33
C ARG A 137 -11.36 3.17 9.80
N TRP A 138 -10.56 2.56 8.94
CA TRP A 138 -9.23 2.14 9.31
C TRP A 138 -8.24 3.30 9.46
N THR A 139 -8.41 4.37 8.68
CA THR A 139 -7.67 5.62 8.91
C THR A 139 -7.89 6.13 10.33
N GLY A 140 -9.14 6.24 10.78
CA GLY A 140 -9.46 6.70 12.13
C GLY A 140 -8.94 5.76 13.23
N ILE A 141 -9.05 4.44 13.04
CA ILE A 141 -8.57 3.46 14.03
C ILE A 141 -7.04 3.52 14.16
N LEU A 142 -6.31 3.49 13.03
CA LEU A 142 -4.85 3.43 13.04
C LEU A 142 -4.25 4.75 13.55
N SER A 143 -4.71 5.89 13.07
CA SER A 143 -4.27 7.21 13.54
C SER A 143 -4.59 7.46 15.02
N GLY A 144 -5.71 6.90 15.50
CA GLY A 144 -6.08 6.95 16.91
C GLY A 144 -5.17 6.12 17.82
N LYS A 145 -4.60 5.03 17.30
CA LYS A 145 -3.68 4.15 18.04
C LYS A 145 -2.24 4.65 18.08
N ASP A 146 -1.76 5.18 16.98
CA ASP A 146 -0.40 5.73 16.87
C ASP A 146 -0.44 7.08 16.15
N LYS A 147 -0.26 8.16 16.92
CA LYS A 147 -0.25 9.55 16.42
C LYS A 147 0.98 9.88 15.57
N LEU A 148 2.02 9.07 15.63
CA LEU A 148 3.25 9.23 14.85
C LEU A 148 3.26 8.37 13.58
N LEU A 149 2.22 7.57 13.37
CA LEU A 149 2.08 6.76 12.16
C LEU A 149 1.75 7.66 10.97
N GLN A 150 2.60 7.61 9.95
CA GLN A 150 2.33 8.28 8.69
C GLN A 150 1.40 7.39 7.83
N LEU A 151 0.20 7.89 7.56
CA LEU A 151 -0.83 7.16 6.80
C LEU A 151 -1.11 7.85 5.47
N SER A 152 -1.02 7.10 4.38
CA SER A 152 -1.58 7.46 3.09
C SER A 152 -2.89 6.70 2.89
N SER A 153 -4.01 7.42 2.75
CA SER A 153 -5.31 6.77 2.55
C SER A 153 -5.67 6.71 1.07
N SER A 154 -6.01 5.53 0.60
CA SER A 154 -6.30 5.23 -0.80
C SER A 154 -7.57 4.38 -0.93
N THR A 155 -8.18 4.39 -2.11
CA THR A 155 -9.40 3.65 -2.46
C THR A 155 -10.69 4.33 -2.01
N GLY A 156 -11.60 4.52 -2.96
CA GLY A 156 -12.89 5.17 -2.76
C GLY A 156 -12.84 6.71 -2.77
N VAL A 157 -11.71 7.31 -3.14
CA VAL A 157 -11.53 8.76 -3.18
C VAL A 157 -11.93 9.28 -4.57
N HIS A 158 -13.13 9.83 -4.68
CA HIS A 158 -13.71 10.28 -5.96
C HIS A 158 -13.98 11.78 -6.00
N ASN A 159 -13.85 12.50 -4.88
CA ASN A 159 -14.09 13.94 -4.80
C ASN A 159 -13.34 14.57 -3.62
N GLY A 160 -13.32 15.91 -3.57
CA GLY A 160 -12.63 16.66 -2.51
C GLY A 160 -13.19 16.43 -1.11
N GLU A 161 -14.50 16.14 -0.99
CA GLU A 161 -15.12 15.82 0.30
C GLU A 161 -14.53 14.54 0.91
N ALA A 162 -14.30 13.50 0.08
CA ALA A 162 -13.63 12.27 0.51
C ALA A 162 -12.22 12.54 1.02
N VAL A 163 -11.47 13.42 0.34
CA VAL A 163 -10.12 13.83 0.78
C VAL A 163 -10.19 14.50 2.16
N VAL A 164 -11.08 15.46 2.34
CA VAL A 164 -11.24 16.16 3.62
C VAL A 164 -11.61 15.20 4.75
N LYS A 165 -12.53 14.25 4.51
CA LYS A 165 -12.92 13.24 5.49
C LYS A 165 -11.73 12.38 5.94
N LEU A 166 -10.88 11.96 5.01
CA LEU A 166 -9.71 11.14 5.33
C LEU A 166 -8.64 11.93 6.10
N LEU A 167 -8.39 13.20 5.73
CA LEU A 167 -7.49 14.08 6.47
C LEU A 167 -7.99 14.33 7.90
N LEU A 168 -9.28 14.60 8.08
CA LEU A 168 -9.90 14.75 9.41
C LEU A 168 -9.84 13.47 10.24
N ALA A 169 -9.88 12.29 9.59
CA ALA A 169 -9.72 11.01 10.25
C ALA A 169 -8.25 10.71 10.65
N GLY A 170 -7.28 11.53 10.20
CA GLY A 170 -5.88 11.43 10.57
C GLY A 170 -4.96 10.88 9.48
N ALA A 171 -5.39 10.87 8.21
CA ALA A 171 -4.48 10.60 7.10
C ALA A 171 -3.45 11.73 6.97
N THR A 172 -2.20 11.37 6.67
CA THR A 172 -1.13 12.32 6.34
C THR A 172 -1.22 12.74 4.87
N THR A 173 -1.56 11.79 4.01
CA THR A 173 -1.76 11.99 2.57
C THR A 173 -2.93 11.18 2.08
N VAL A 174 -3.46 11.52 0.89
CA VAL A 174 -4.59 10.85 0.25
C VAL A 174 -4.24 10.57 -1.20
N GLN A 175 -4.53 9.37 -1.68
CA GLN A 175 -4.37 8.95 -3.07
C GLN A 175 -5.72 8.76 -3.75
#